data_0d20d9f850939f6bc087c8592c01b2a4
#
_entry.id   0d20d9f850939f6bc087c8592c01b2a4
#
_cell.length_a   1.000
_cell.length_b   1.000
_cell.length_c   1.000
_cell.angle_alpha   90.00
_cell.angle_beta   90.00
_cell.angle_gamma   90.00
#
_symmetry.space_group_name_H-M   'P 1'
#
loop_
_entity.id
_entity.type
_entity.pdbx_description
1 polymer ?
#
loop_
_entity_poly.entity_id
_entity_poly.type
_entity_poly.pdbx_seq_one_letter_code
_entity_poly.pdbx_strand_id
1 'polypeptide(L)'
;LVGSEMCIRDRKNYGQLSVAQKKMLLNSSMVNNAYLIELLSNVPGNPPQEGMCMRREVALSVYDSVARIVPEDMPQTKYWNKVRGRKDGVLLMRDNSSAPMIHLLPRFMKTNNITDGDLAKLTNGKSLSAAESWVNGIKVLAPTDITCKNGYVQKVEEVITPADNMAEIIHKHPVMSEWAKLLDLYSAPIYDAAATREYNRLYNTSDSVYVLRYFAKQANGG
;
A
#
# COMPACT_ATOMS: atom_id res chain seq x y z
N LEU A 1 12.41 -1.80 -10.07
CA LEU A 1 11.09 -2.13 -9.48
C LEU A 1 9.90 -1.69 -10.35
N VAL A 2 10.11 -0.85 -11.38
CA VAL A 2 9.06 -0.46 -12.33
C VAL A 2 8.49 -1.66 -13.10
N GLY A 3 9.25 -2.75 -13.26
CA GLY A 3 8.79 -3.97 -13.92
C GLY A 3 7.91 -4.90 -13.05
N SER A 4 7.96 -4.78 -11.72
CA SER A 4 7.27 -5.72 -10.84
C SER A 4 5.75 -5.46 -10.73
N GLU A 5 5.31 -4.23 -10.87
CA GLU A 5 3.89 -3.90 -10.76
C GLU A 5 3.08 -4.27 -12.00
N MET A 6 3.64 -4.11 -13.19
CA MET A 6 2.98 -4.61 -14.41
C MET A 6 2.79 -6.13 -14.35
N CYS A 7 3.73 -6.86 -13.73
CA CYS A 7 3.61 -8.31 -13.56
C CYS A 7 2.56 -8.72 -12.52
N ILE A 8 2.31 -7.90 -11.49
CA ILE A 8 1.32 -8.22 -10.44
C ILE A 8 -0.12 -8.05 -10.96
N ARG A 9 -0.37 -7.09 -11.84
CA ARG A 9 -1.70 -6.85 -12.43
C ARG A 9 -2.11 -7.90 -13.45
N ASP A 10 -1.15 -8.61 -14.06
CA ASP A 10 -1.44 -9.66 -15.02
C ASP A 10 -1.59 -11.01 -14.31
N ARG A 11 -2.82 -11.56 -14.28
CA ARG A 11 -3.14 -12.87 -13.69
C ARG A 11 -2.29 -14.02 -14.26
N LYS A 12 -1.79 -13.88 -15.47
CA LYS A 12 -0.95 -14.90 -16.14
C LYS A 12 0.42 -15.05 -15.49
N ASN A 13 0.87 -14.04 -14.74
CA ASN A 13 2.22 -13.98 -14.17
C ASN A 13 2.32 -14.29 -12.67
N TYR A 14 1.21 -14.68 -11.99
CA TYR A 14 1.25 -15.02 -10.56
C TYR A 14 2.28 -16.12 -10.23
N GLY A 15 2.44 -17.10 -11.11
CA GLY A 15 3.43 -18.16 -10.96
C GLY A 15 4.87 -17.65 -10.90
N GLN A 16 5.16 -16.55 -11.58
CA GLN A 16 6.49 -15.97 -11.69
C GLN A 16 6.85 -15.04 -10.50
N LEU A 17 5.88 -14.69 -9.67
CA LEU A 17 6.10 -13.87 -8.49
C LEU A 17 6.98 -14.59 -7.47
N SER A 18 7.93 -13.86 -6.88
CA SER A 18 8.69 -14.33 -5.72
C SER A 18 7.76 -14.59 -4.53
N VAL A 19 8.23 -15.37 -3.57
CA VAL A 19 7.49 -15.64 -2.32
C VAL A 19 7.15 -14.33 -1.59
N ALA A 20 8.06 -13.37 -1.55
CA ALA A 20 7.84 -12.07 -0.92
C ALA A 20 6.73 -11.27 -1.65
N GLN A 21 6.73 -11.25 -2.98
CA GLN A 21 5.69 -10.59 -3.77
C GLN A 21 4.31 -11.26 -3.59
N LYS A 22 4.27 -12.60 -3.55
CA LYS A 22 3.04 -13.35 -3.26
C LYS A 22 2.50 -13.03 -1.87
N LYS A 23 3.37 -12.99 -0.86
CA LYS A 23 3.01 -12.63 0.51
C LYS A 23 2.44 -11.21 0.57
N MET A 24 3.10 -10.25 -0.07
CA MET A 24 2.65 -8.87 -0.13
C MET A 24 1.27 -8.73 -0.79
N LEU A 25 1.06 -9.43 -1.91
CA LEU A 25 -0.21 -9.46 -2.61
C LEU A 25 -1.34 -10.05 -1.76
N LEU A 26 -1.10 -11.18 -1.10
CA LEU A 26 -2.09 -11.81 -0.22
C LEU A 26 -2.41 -10.92 0.98
N ASN A 27 -1.39 -10.43 1.68
CA ASN A 27 -1.58 -9.60 2.88
C ASN A 27 -2.29 -8.28 2.57
N SER A 28 -2.07 -7.68 1.39
CA SER A 28 -2.78 -6.46 0.96
C SER A 28 -4.26 -6.71 0.62
N SER A 29 -4.63 -7.97 0.38
CA SER A 29 -6.00 -8.37 0.06
C SER A 29 -6.76 -8.95 1.26
N MET A 30 -6.16 -8.96 2.45
CA MET A 30 -6.73 -9.54 3.66
C MET A 30 -7.01 -8.45 4.70
N VAL A 31 -8.18 -8.55 5.32
CA VAL A 31 -8.54 -7.75 6.51
C VAL A 31 -8.54 -8.68 7.72
N ASN A 32 -7.97 -8.25 8.84
CA ASN A 32 -7.74 -9.10 10.02
C ASN A 32 -9.00 -9.59 10.75
N ASN A 33 -10.18 -9.10 10.40
CA ASN A 33 -11.44 -9.52 10.96
C ASN A 33 -12.38 -10.12 9.89
N ALA A 34 -13.22 -11.05 10.31
CA ALA A 34 -14.24 -11.63 9.46
C ALA A 34 -15.42 -10.66 9.28
N TYR A 35 -15.46 -9.96 8.16
CA TYR A 35 -16.56 -9.07 7.80
C TYR A 35 -17.36 -9.64 6.64
N LEU A 36 -18.69 -9.58 6.76
CA LEU A 36 -19.56 -9.58 5.58
C LEU A 36 -19.29 -8.30 4.78
N ILE A 37 -19.47 -8.35 3.47
CA ILE A 37 -19.18 -7.20 2.61
C ILE A 37 -19.94 -5.94 3.06
N GLU A 38 -21.20 -6.09 3.45
CA GLU A 38 -22.04 -4.98 3.91
C GLU A 38 -21.54 -4.33 5.20
N LEU A 39 -20.88 -5.11 6.08
CA LEU A 39 -20.41 -4.65 7.38
C LEU A 39 -19.06 -3.94 7.32
N LEU A 40 -18.34 -4.02 6.20
CA LEU A 40 -17.07 -3.31 6.03
C LEU A 40 -17.22 -1.79 6.24
N SER A 41 -18.35 -1.22 5.84
CA SER A 41 -18.62 0.21 5.99
C SER A 41 -19.10 0.64 7.37
N ASN A 42 -19.28 -0.26 8.32
CA ASN A 42 -19.79 0.06 9.65
C ASN A 42 -18.65 0.42 10.61
N VAL A 43 -18.87 1.43 11.46
CA VAL A 43 -17.98 1.76 12.58
C VAL A 43 -18.50 1.07 13.83
N PRO A 44 -17.64 0.43 14.65
CA PRO A 44 -18.05 -0.16 15.91
C PRO A 44 -18.69 0.87 16.84
N GLY A 45 -19.74 0.47 17.54
CA GLY A 45 -20.46 1.32 18.48
C GLY A 45 -21.66 0.56 19.03
N ASN A 46 -22.39 1.19 19.95
CA ASN A 46 -23.65 0.65 20.49
C ASN A 46 -24.74 1.72 20.41
N PRO A 47 -25.59 1.76 19.37
CA PRO A 47 -25.58 0.85 18.22
C PRO A 47 -24.41 1.11 17.24
N PRO A 48 -24.05 0.16 16.36
CA PRO A 48 -23.06 0.37 15.31
C PRO A 48 -23.49 1.49 14.36
N GLN A 49 -22.53 2.32 13.95
CA GLN A 49 -22.78 3.39 12.98
C GLN A 49 -22.58 2.82 11.57
N GLU A 50 -23.68 2.72 10.84
CA GLU A 50 -23.69 2.13 9.50
C GLU A 50 -23.25 3.11 8.42
N GLY A 51 -22.41 2.63 7.48
CA GLY A 51 -22.00 3.41 6.33
C GLY A 51 -21.09 4.61 6.66
N MET A 52 -20.38 4.58 7.78
CA MET A 52 -19.51 5.68 8.22
C MET A 52 -18.02 5.42 7.96
N CYS A 53 -17.66 4.23 7.50
CA CYS A 53 -16.29 3.84 7.26
C CYS A 53 -16.07 3.50 5.77
N MET A 54 -14.99 4.03 5.19
CA MET A 54 -14.61 3.72 3.81
C MET A 54 -13.23 3.05 3.70
N ARG A 55 -12.58 2.74 4.83
CA ARG A 55 -11.27 2.11 4.82
C ARG A 55 -11.09 1.11 5.96
N ARG A 56 -10.36 0.04 5.68
CA ARG A 56 -9.93 -0.93 6.69
C ARG A 56 -8.43 -1.15 6.59
N GLU A 57 -7.80 -1.44 7.70
CA GLU A 57 -6.42 -1.89 7.72
C GLU A 57 -6.34 -3.31 7.16
N VAL A 58 -5.33 -3.54 6.33
CA VAL A 58 -5.03 -4.85 5.77
C VAL A 58 -4.00 -5.59 6.61
N ALA A 59 -3.84 -6.87 6.38
CA ALA A 59 -2.84 -7.70 7.07
C ALA A 59 -1.39 -7.40 6.61
N LEU A 60 -1.20 -6.54 5.61
CA LEU A 60 0.11 -6.13 5.13
C LEU A 60 0.86 -5.35 6.20
N SER A 61 2.02 -5.86 6.58
CA SER A 61 2.93 -5.16 7.49
C SER A 61 3.79 -4.15 6.71
N VAL A 62 4.10 -3.01 7.34
CA VAL A 62 5.08 -2.05 6.79
C VAL A 62 6.44 -2.70 6.56
N TYR A 63 6.78 -3.72 7.32
CA TYR A 63 8.01 -4.49 7.16
C TYR A 63 8.02 -5.40 5.93
N ASP A 64 6.87 -5.74 5.37
CA ASP A 64 6.77 -6.48 4.10
C ASP A 64 7.22 -5.63 2.91
N SER A 65 7.27 -4.29 3.06
CA SER A 65 7.76 -3.35 2.05
C SER A 65 9.27 -3.10 2.10
N VAL A 66 9.98 -3.66 3.09
CA VAL A 66 11.44 -3.52 3.20
C VAL A 66 12.11 -4.20 2.02
N ALA A 67 12.90 -3.45 1.29
CA ALA A 67 13.64 -3.94 0.13
C ALA A 67 15.13 -3.59 0.24
N ARG A 68 15.98 -4.45 -0.35
CA ARG A 68 17.40 -4.15 -0.46
C ARG A 68 17.62 -3.16 -1.61
N ILE A 69 18.30 -2.06 -1.32
CA ILE A 69 18.73 -1.06 -2.29
C ILE A 69 20.23 -1.16 -2.44
N VAL A 70 20.67 -1.42 -3.65
CA VAL A 70 22.10 -1.50 -3.99
C VAL A 70 22.67 -0.11 -4.29
N PRO A 71 24.01 0.09 -4.20
CA PRO A 71 24.62 1.41 -4.36
C PRO A 71 24.29 2.10 -5.68
N GLU A 72 24.09 1.33 -6.76
CA GLU A 72 23.77 1.81 -8.10
C GLU A 72 22.40 2.48 -8.18
N ASP A 73 21.44 2.00 -7.36
CA ASP A 73 20.07 2.50 -7.31
C ASP A 73 19.89 3.63 -6.29
N MET A 74 20.94 4.01 -5.57
CA MET A 74 20.87 5.05 -4.54
C MET A 74 20.97 6.45 -5.16
N PRO A 75 20.15 7.44 -4.73
CA PRO A 75 20.26 8.83 -5.14
C PRO A 75 21.67 9.38 -4.92
N GLN A 76 22.21 10.14 -5.91
CA GLN A 76 23.55 10.71 -5.89
C GLN A 76 23.62 12.00 -5.06
N THR A 77 23.27 11.91 -3.76
CA THR A 77 23.24 13.06 -2.85
C THR A 77 24.12 12.84 -1.63
N LYS A 78 24.50 13.93 -0.96
CA LYS A 78 25.34 13.89 0.25
C LYS A 78 24.72 13.06 1.39
N TYR A 79 23.40 12.97 1.43
CA TYR A 79 22.68 12.27 2.49
C TYR A 79 22.79 10.74 2.34
N TRP A 80 22.98 10.26 1.12
CA TRP A 80 23.13 8.83 0.81
C TRP A 80 24.58 8.35 0.88
N ASN A 81 25.57 9.28 0.90
CA ASN A 81 27.00 8.92 0.90
C ASN A 81 27.40 7.99 2.05
N LYS A 82 26.75 8.12 3.22
CA LYS A 82 27.06 7.29 4.40
C LYS A 82 26.74 5.80 4.19
N VAL A 83 25.77 5.48 3.35
CA VAL A 83 25.33 4.10 3.10
C VAL A 83 25.79 3.57 1.75
N ARG A 84 26.10 4.45 0.80
CA ARG A 84 26.56 4.04 -0.56
C ARG A 84 27.85 3.23 -0.55
N GLY A 85 28.73 3.43 0.43
CA GLY A 85 29.96 2.63 0.58
C GLY A 85 29.73 1.18 0.99
N ARG A 86 28.51 0.77 1.27
CA ARG A 86 28.16 -0.60 1.63
C ARG A 86 27.95 -1.44 0.38
N LYS A 87 28.87 -2.33 0.06
CA LYS A 87 28.87 -3.16 -1.16
C LYS A 87 27.56 -3.95 -1.34
N ASP A 88 27.01 -4.46 -0.23
CA ASP A 88 25.77 -5.24 -0.27
C ASP A 88 24.50 -4.38 -0.21
N GLY A 89 24.66 -3.05 -0.30
CA GLY A 89 23.56 -2.11 -0.14
C GLY A 89 22.98 -2.07 1.27
N VAL A 90 21.75 -1.58 1.41
CA VAL A 90 21.02 -1.48 2.69
C VAL A 90 19.59 -1.99 2.55
N LEU A 91 19.03 -2.49 3.63
CA LEU A 91 17.60 -2.75 3.72
C LEU A 91 16.89 -1.43 4.00
N LEU A 92 16.02 -1.02 3.11
CA LEU A 92 15.30 0.24 3.16
C LEU A 92 13.79 0.01 3.30
N MET A 93 13.22 0.54 4.37
CA MET A 93 11.79 0.67 4.55
C MET A 93 11.35 2.00 3.93
N ARG A 94 10.66 1.92 2.79
CA ARG A 94 10.25 3.12 2.02
C ARG A 94 9.03 3.80 2.58
N ASP A 95 8.19 3.03 3.27
CA ASP A 95 6.96 3.52 3.86
C ASP A 95 6.82 2.95 5.28
N ASN A 96 6.38 3.77 6.22
CA ASN A 96 6.10 3.39 7.59
C ASN A 96 4.62 3.52 7.97
N SER A 97 3.77 3.75 6.98
CA SER A 97 2.31 3.75 7.13
C SER A 97 1.71 2.44 6.64
N SER A 98 0.70 1.96 7.34
CA SER A 98 -0.08 0.81 6.89
C SER A 98 -0.90 1.19 5.65
N ALA A 99 -0.89 0.33 4.64
CA ALA A 99 -1.72 0.52 3.45
C ALA A 99 -3.19 0.20 3.79
N PRO A 100 -4.13 1.15 3.65
CA PRO A 100 -5.53 0.88 3.86
C PRO A 100 -6.15 0.19 2.64
N MET A 101 -7.10 -0.70 2.88
CA MET A 101 -8.06 -1.13 1.88
C MET A 101 -9.18 -0.09 1.82
N ILE A 102 -9.33 0.60 0.70
CA ILE A 102 -10.42 1.54 0.46
C ILE A 102 -11.60 0.78 -0.12
N HIS A 103 -12.75 0.89 0.52
CA HIS A 103 -13.98 0.26 0.03
C HIS A 103 -15.08 1.30 -0.14
N LEU A 104 -15.69 1.29 -1.31
CA LEU A 104 -16.85 2.11 -1.66
C LEU A 104 -18.03 1.16 -1.81
N LEU A 105 -18.86 1.09 -0.77
CA LEU A 105 -20.00 0.19 -0.68
C LEU A 105 -21.30 0.96 -0.81
N PRO A 106 -22.39 0.36 -1.31
CA PRO A 106 -23.67 1.06 -1.51
C PRO A 106 -24.18 1.75 -0.25
N ARG A 107 -24.03 1.11 0.91
CA ARG A 107 -24.43 1.70 2.19
C ARG A 107 -23.62 2.96 2.54
N PHE A 108 -22.30 2.93 2.37
CA PHE A 108 -21.46 4.11 2.59
C PHE A 108 -21.82 5.24 1.64
N MET A 109 -22.01 4.94 0.37
CA MET A 109 -22.34 5.93 -0.66
C MET A 109 -23.71 6.55 -0.39
N LYS A 110 -24.72 5.74 -0.03
CA LYS A 110 -26.04 6.22 0.33
C LYS A 110 -26.01 7.12 1.56
N THR A 111 -25.32 6.72 2.64
CA THR A 111 -25.22 7.49 3.88
C THR A 111 -24.56 8.85 3.65
N ASN A 112 -23.58 8.93 2.74
CA ASN A 112 -22.82 10.14 2.45
C ASN A 112 -23.32 10.89 1.19
N ASN A 113 -24.44 10.50 0.59
CA ASN A 113 -25.03 11.08 -0.61
C ASN A 113 -24.06 11.12 -1.81
N ILE A 114 -23.21 10.09 -1.95
CA ILE A 114 -22.26 9.96 -3.05
C ILE A 114 -22.96 9.36 -4.26
N THR A 115 -22.89 10.08 -5.38
CA THR A 115 -23.48 9.68 -6.66
C THR A 115 -22.44 9.06 -7.61
N ASP A 116 -22.90 8.44 -8.70
CA ASP A 116 -22.03 7.95 -9.77
C ASP A 116 -21.14 9.06 -10.36
N GLY A 117 -21.69 10.29 -10.44
CA GLY A 117 -20.92 11.46 -10.89
C GLY A 117 -19.79 11.86 -9.95
N ASP A 118 -19.99 11.70 -8.64
CA ASP A 118 -18.94 11.94 -7.64
C ASP A 118 -17.88 10.84 -7.69
N LEU A 119 -18.29 9.59 -7.88
CA LEU A 119 -17.37 8.47 -8.07
C LEU A 119 -16.49 8.67 -9.31
N ALA A 120 -17.06 9.13 -10.42
CA ALA A 120 -16.30 9.42 -11.62
C ALA A 120 -15.23 10.50 -11.39
N LYS A 121 -15.52 11.54 -10.61
CA LYS A 121 -14.53 12.57 -10.23
C LYS A 121 -13.44 11.98 -9.35
N LEU A 122 -13.79 11.20 -8.32
CA LEU A 122 -12.84 10.57 -7.38
C LEU A 122 -11.91 9.56 -8.06
N THR A 123 -12.37 8.93 -9.13
CA THR A 123 -11.65 7.86 -9.83
C THR A 123 -11.04 8.28 -11.16
N ASN A 124 -10.90 9.59 -11.39
CA ASN A 124 -10.35 10.15 -12.62
C ASN A 124 -11.09 9.66 -13.89
N GLY A 125 -12.41 9.73 -13.87
CA GLY A 125 -13.27 9.40 -15.00
C GLY A 125 -13.68 7.94 -15.17
N LYS A 126 -13.32 7.07 -14.22
CA LYS A 126 -13.84 5.69 -14.25
C LYS A 126 -15.35 5.68 -13.95
N SER A 127 -16.09 4.94 -14.78
CA SER A 127 -17.53 4.73 -14.56
C SER A 127 -17.76 3.69 -13.48
N LEU A 128 -17.83 4.12 -12.22
CA LEU A 128 -18.23 3.29 -11.10
C LEU A 128 -19.69 3.58 -10.76
N SER A 129 -20.45 2.54 -10.41
CA SER A 129 -21.82 2.70 -9.92
C SER A 129 -21.89 2.71 -8.40
N ALA A 130 -22.61 3.68 -7.85
CA ALA A 130 -22.89 3.78 -6.41
C ALA A 130 -23.79 2.64 -5.90
N ALA A 131 -24.45 1.89 -6.78
CA ALA A 131 -25.23 0.72 -6.45
C ALA A 131 -24.39 -0.57 -6.33
N GLU A 132 -23.10 -0.53 -6.67
CA GLU A 132 -22.19 -1.67 -6.65
C GLU A 132 -21.11 -1.54 -5.59
N SER A 133 -20.48 -2.65 -5.25
CA SER A 133 -19.41 -2.70 -4.24
C SER A 133 -18.04 -2.66 -4.90
N TRP A 134 -17.17 -1.76 -4.42
CA TRP A 134 -15.83 -1.54 -4.95
C TRP A 134 -14.79 -1.60 -3.83
N VAL A 135 -13.68 -2.25 -4.10
CA VAL A 135 -12.52 -2.34 -3.21
C VAL A 135 -11.29 -1.89 -3.98
N ASN A 136 -10.61 -0.84 -3.51
CA ASN A 136 -9.49 -0.19 -4.20
C ASN A 136 -9.80 0.14 -5.69
N GLY A 137 -11.04 0.50 -5.98
CA GLY A 137 -11.50 0.80 -7.33
C GLY A 137 -11.72 -0.43 -8.22
N ILE A 138 -11.73 -1.64 -7.66
CA ILE A 138 -11.97 -2.91 -8.33
C ILE A 138 -13.34 -3.43 -7.90
N LYS A 139 -14.14 -3.90 -8.85
CA LYS A 139 -15.50 -4.39 -8.59
C LYS A 139 -15.49 -5.70 -7.81
N VAL A 140 -16.35 -5.77 -6.80
CA VAL A 140 -16.66 -7.03 -6.10
C VAL A 140 -17.73 -7.78 -6.89
N LEU A 141 -17.48 -9.07 -7.14
CA LEU A 141 -18.33 -9.92 -7.97
C LEU A 141 -19.24 -10.82 -7.11
N ALA A 142 -20.43 -11.10 -7.62
CA ALA A 142 -21.31 -12.10 -7.03
C ALA A 142 -20.78 -13.55 -7.29
N PRO A 143 -21.08 -14.52 -6.42
CA PRO A 143 -21.65 -14.34 -5.09
C PRO A 143 -20.65 -13.71 -4.11
N THR A 144 -21.15 -12.86 -3.22
CA THR A 144 -20.38 -12.29 -2.12
C THR A 144 -20.40 -13.21 -0.90
N ASP A 145 -19.56 -12.93 0.08
CA ASP A 145 -19.56 -13.56 1.41
C ASP A 145 -19.43 -15.08 1.37
N ILE A 146 -18.54 -15.58 0.52
CA ILE A 146 -18.26 -17.02 0.45
C ILE A 146 -17.70 -17.45 1.79
N THR A 147 -18.48 -18.23 2.53
CA THR A 147 -18.15 -18.65 3.89
C THR A 147 -16.98 -19.63 3.90
N CYS A 148 -16.00 -19.33 4.75
CA CYS A 148 -14.87 -20.20 5.07
C CYS A 148 -14.85 -20.52 6.56
N LYS A 149 -13.99 -21.45 6.96
CA LYS A 149 -13.85 -21.86 8.39
C LYS A 149 -13.59 -20.68 9.34
N ASN A 150 -12.86 -19.68 8.87
CA ASN A 150 -12.32 -18.57 9.68
C ASN A 150 -12.64 -17.18 9.13
N GLY A 151 -13.60 -17.07 8.21
CA GLY A 151 -13.96 -15.77 7.63
C GLY A 151 -14.72 -15.88 6.34
N TYR A 152 -14.64 -14.85 5.52
CA TYR A 152 -15.33 -14.74 4.25
C TYR A 152 -14.35 -14.42 3.13
N VAL A 153 -14.61 -14.95 1.95
CA VAL A 153 -13.89 -14.64 0.72
C VAL A 153 -14.80 -13.83 -0.21
N GLN A 154 -14.29 -12.69 -0.67
CA GLN A 154 -14.95 -11.88 -1.67
C GLN A 154 -14.27 -12.09 -3.02
N LYS A 155 -15.05 -12.35 -4.06
CA LYS A 155 -14.54 -12.37 -5.43
C LYS A 155 -14.40 -10.95 -5.94
N VAL A 156 -13.31 -10.67 -6.63
CA VAL A 156 -13.05 -9.37 -7.26
C VAL A 156 -12.72 -9.55 -8.72
N GLU A 157 -13.01 -8.54 -9.53
CA GLU A 157 -12.81 -8.57 -10.97
C GLU A 157 -11.35 -8.63 -11.38
N GLU A 158 -10.50 -7.90 -10.62
CA GLU A 158 -9.06 -7.82 -10.86
C GLU A 158 -8.27 -8.08 -9.57
N VAL A 159 -6.97 -8.28 -9.70
CA VAL A 159 -6.07 -8.44 -8.55
C VAL A 159 -5.93 -7.11 -7.80
N ILE A 160 -6.18 -7.13 -6.50
CA ILE A 160 -5.93 -5.98 -5.62
C ILE A 160 -4.42 -5.87 -5.39
N THR A 161 -3.83 -4.76 -5.82
CA THR A 161 -2.43 -4.45 -5.55
C THR A 161 -2.32 -3.43 -4.42
N PRO A 162 -1.26 -3.48 -3.59
CA PRO A 162 -1.00 -2.44 -2.61
C PRO A 162 -0.95 -1.07 -3.28
N ALA A 163 -1.53 -0.06 -2.64
CA ALA A 163 -1.40 1.31 -3.10
C ALA A 163 0.04 1.80 -2.90
N ASP A 164 0.56 2.51 -3.90
CA ASP A 164 1.81 3.22 -3.76
C ASP A 164 1.69 4.39 -2.79
N ASN A 165 2.76 4.74 -2.12
CA ASN A 165 2.82 5.99 -1.41
C ASN A 165 3.00 7.18 -2.39
N MET A 166 2.79 8.39 -1.89
CA MET A 166 2.84 9.60 -2.72
C MET A 166 4.18 9.79 -3.43
N ALA A 167 5.30 9.48 -2.79
CA ALA A 167 6.62 9.62 -3.39
C ALA A 167 6.81 8.62 -4.55
N GLU A 168 6.34 7.39 -4.40
CA GLU A 168 6.39 6.38 -5.46
C GLU A 168 5.50 6.76 -6.65
N ILE A 169 4.31 7.31 -6.39
CA ILE A 169 3.43 7.82 -7.46
C ILE A 169 4.14 8.93 -8.24
N ILE A 170 4.79 9.87 -7.56
CA ILE A 170 5.54 10.96 -8.20
C ILE A 170 6.69 10.41 -9.05
N HIS A 171 7.44 9.41 -8.56
CA HIS A 171 8.53 8.80 -9.32
C HIS A 171 8.05 8.05 -10.57
N LYS A 172 6.87 7.45 -10.52
CA LYS A 172 6.29 6.68 -11.63
C LYS A 172 5.61 7.57 -12.68
N HIS A 173 5.28 8.81 -12.33
CA HIS A 173 4.53 9.69 -13.24
C HIS A 173 5.48 10.50 -14.13
N PRO A 174 5.51 10.28 -15.46
CA PRO A 174 6.51 10.90 -16.34
C PRO A 174 6.56 12.44 -16.27
N VAL A 175 5.40 13.09 -16.13
CA VAL A 175 5.33 14.57 -16.06
C VAL A 175 5.79 15.13 -14.69
N MET A 176 6.02 14.28 -13.71
CA MET A 176 6.49 14.66 -12.36
C MET A 176 7.97 14.39 -12.15
N SER A 177 8.74 14.12 -13.20
CA SER A 177 10.17 13.74 -13.09
C SER A 177 11.03 14.76 -12.35
N GLU A 178 10.76 16.06 -12.49
CA GLU A 178 11.50 17.10 -11.76
C GLU A 178 11.15 17.12 -10.27
N TRP A 179 9.90 16.84 -9.92
CA TRP A 179 9.49 16.66 -8.53
C TRP A 179 10.11 15.40 -7.91
N ALA A 180 10.21 14.32 -8.67
CA ALA A 180 10.89 13.10 -8.23
C ALA A 180 12.37 13.36 -7.91
N LYS A 181 13.09 14.07 -8.79
CA LYS A 181 14.48 14.49 -8.55
C LYS A 181 14.61 15.35 -7.29
N LEU A 182 13.65 16.26 -7.07
CA LEU A 182 13.64 17.11 -5.88
C LEU A 182 13.42 16.30 -4.60
N LEU A 183 12.50 15.33 -4.63
CA LEU A 183 12.30 14.41 -3.50
C LEU A 183 13.56 13.61 -3.20
N ASP A 184 14.24 13.08 -4.22
CA ASP A 184 15.48 12.34 -4.06
C ASP A 184 16.59 13.21 -3.46
N LEU A 185 16.68 14.47 -3.88
CA LEU A 185 17.66 15.42 -3.35
C LEU A 185 17.52 15.64 -1.84
N TYR A 186 16.31 15.61 -1.33
CA TYR A 186 16.00 15.82 0.09
C TYR A 186 15.65 14.52 0.84
N SER A 187 15.91 13.36 0.26
CA SER A 187 15.73 12.08 0.92
C SER A 187 17.00 11.61 1.63
N ALA A 188 16.85 10.85 2.68
CA ALA A 188 17.95 10.14 3.33
C ALA A 188 17.50 8.81 3.96
N PRO A 189 18.36 7.78 3.90
CA PRO A 189 18.18 6.55 4.66
C PRO A 189 18.68 6.79 6.09
N ILE A 190 17.78 6.73 7.05
CA ILE A 190 18.10 6.89 8.47
C ILE A 190 17.99 5.53 9.15
N TYR A 191 19.05 5.10 9.83
CA TYR A 191 19.00 3.88 10.63
C TYR A 191 17.92 3.98 11.70
N ASP A 192 17.06 2.96 11.79
CA ASP A 192 16.00 2.88 12.78
C ASP A 192 16.14 1.61 13.62
N ALA A 193 16.48 1.79 14.90
CA ALA A 193 16.70 0.68 15.81
C ALA A 193 15.42 -0.10 16.14
N ALA A 194 14.27 0.57 16.17
CA ALA A 194 12.99 -0.08 16.43
C ALA A 194 12.55 -0.92 15.23
N ALA A 195 12.62 -0.34 14.04
CA ALA A 195 12.34 -1.05 12.79
C ALA A 195 13.29 -2.23 12.60
N THR A 196 14.58 -2.06 12.91
CA THR A 196 15.58 -3.14 12.85
C THR A 196 15.21 -4.30 13.77
N ARG A 197 14.88 -4.04 15.03
CA ARG A 197 14.51 -5.10 15.99
C ARG A 197 13.27 -5.85 15.52
N GLU A 198 12.24 -5.12 15.10
CA GLU A 198 10.98 -5.74 14.70
C GLU A 198 11.12 -6.53 13.40
N TYR A 199 11.83 -6.00 12.42
CA TYR A 199 12.14 -6.71 11.18
C TYR A 199 12.88 -8.02 11.47
N ASN A 200 13.95 -7.97 12.28
CA ASN A 200 14.74 -9.15 12.63
C ASN A 200 13.91 -10.18 13.40
N ARG A 201 13.00 -9.72 14.27
CA ARG A 201 12.06 -10.60 14.98
C ARG A 201 11.11 -11.31 14.02
N LEU A 202 10.56 -10.60 13.04
CA LEU A 202 9.57 -11.13 12.10
C LEU A 202 10.17 -12.08 11.05
N TYR A 203 11.38 -11.77 10.60
CA TYR A 203 12.02 -12.51 9.51
C TYR A 203 13.20 -13.39 9.95
N ASN A 204 13.47 -13.46 11.25
CA ASN A 204 14.58 -14.21 11.84
C ASN A 204 15.93 -13.90 11.17
N THR A 205 16.26 -12.61 11.10
CA THR A 205 17.50 -12.07 10.52
C THR A 205 18.28 -11.25 11.55
N SER A 206 19.47 -10.80 11.17
CA SER A 206 20.33 -9.88 11.96
C SER A 206 20.73 -8.63 11.15
N ASP A 207 19.89 -8.23 10.22
CA ASP A 207 20.13 -7.11 9.32
C ASP A 207 19.87 -5.74 10.00
N SER A 208 20.45 -4.69 9.43
CA SER A 208 20.16 -3.31 9.80
C SER A 208 19.12 -2.71 8.84
N VAL A 209 18.02 -2.20 9.37
CA VAL A 209 16.95 -1.57 8.61
C VAL A 209 17.05 -0.07 8.70
N TYR A 210 16.97 0.59 7.56
CA TYR A 210 16.93 2.04 7.39
C TYR A 210 15.53 2.45 6.97
N VAL A 211 15.08 3.60 7.47
CA VAL A 211 13.80 4.21 7.07
C VAL A 211 14.10 5.37 6.14
N LEU A 212 13.40 5.44 5.02
CA LEU A 212 13.48 6.58 4.11
C LEU A 212 12.79 7.79 4.75
N ARG A 213 13.53 8.89 4.91
CA ARG A 213 13.01 10.15 5.42
C ARG A 213 13.15 11.23 4.36
N TYR A 214 12.16 12.10 4.29
CA TYR A 214 12.17 13.29 3.44
C TYR A 214 12.28 14.53 4.32
N PHE A 215 13.20 15.42 3.98
CA PHE A 215 13.41 16.66 4.74
C PHE A 215 12.56 17.76 4.14
N ALA A 216 11.48 18.11 4.80
CA ALA A 216 10.56 19.17 4.38
C ALA A 216 11.12 20.57 4.61
N LYS A 217 12.19 20.70 5.37
CA LYS A 217 12.74 21.99 5.77
C LYS A 217 14.24 21.98 5.55
N GLN A 218 14.76 23.15 5.17
CA GLN A 218 16.19 23.38 5.20
C GLN A 218 16.80 22.67 6.40
N ALA A 219 17.87 21.97 6.15
CA ALA A 219 18.67 21.33 7.18
C ALA A 219 19.39 22.38 8.07
N ASN A 220 18.68 23.38 8.49
CA ASN A 220 19.06 24.23 9.59
C ASN A 220 18.76 23.45 10.85
N GLY A 221 19.56 22.40 11.03
CA GLY A 221 19.71 21.75 12.30
C GLY A 221 18.39 21.47 13.00
N GLY A 222 17.69 20.59 12.47
CA GLY A 222 16.58 20.04 13.23
C GLY A 222 16.66 18.57 13.07
#